data_cc43d0908e3b70dbfa6505561ea553e5
#
_entry.id   cc43d0908e3b70dbfa6505561ea553e5
#
_cell.length_a   1.000
_cell.length_b   1.000
_cell.length_c   1.000
_cell.angle_alpha   90.00
_cell.angle_beta   90.00
_cell.angle_gamma   90.00
#
_symmetry.space_group_name_H-M   'P 1'
#
loop_
_entity.id
_entity.type
_entity.pdbx_description
1 polymer ?
#
loop_
_entity_poly.entity_id
_entity_poly.type
_entity_poly.pdbx_seq_one_letter_code
_entity_poly.pdbx_strand_id
1 'polypeptide(L)'
;IVFSIQKILKMAYIEIAMLFAFESYFFAKSGIFKSPIKSGLAGILVAIIDATLAVPTTAFLLGGFVGTGASAIVAALMSAGWGVLPATFVSEIVSETIDKVVCMVIVCIVLNAVPDRLKVKLPNAKFFIDNLEQD
;
A
#
# COMPACT_ATOMS: atom_id res chain seq x y z
N ILE A 1 4.12 24.47 16.60
CA ILE A 1 4.95 23.23 16.51
C ILE A 1 4.09 22.03 16.09
N VAL A 2 2.98 21.75 16.79
CA VAL A 2 2.09 20.61 16.48
C VAL A 2 1.50 20.75 15.06
N PHE A 3 1.08 21.96 14.66
CA PHE A 3 0.57 22.25 13.31
C PHE A 3 1.63 22.01 12.21
N SER A 4 2.88 22.34 12.48
CA SER A 4 3.98 22.14 11.53
C SER A 4 4.30 20.67 11.36
N ILE A 5 4.31 19.88 12.45
CA ILE A 5 4.52 18.44 12.42
C ILE A 5 3.41 17.75 11.64
N GLN A 6 2.14 18.10 11.89
CA GLN A 6 1.01 17.56 11.14
C GLN A 6 1.06 17.88 9.65
N LYS A 7 1.56 19.06 9.28
CA LYS A 7 1.71 19.47 7.88
C LYS A 7 2.81 18.65 7.19
N ILE A 8 3.94 18.42 7.84
CA ILE A 8 5.04 17.58 7.34
C ILE A 8 4.58 16.13 7.18
N LEU A 9 3.88 15.59 8.17
CA LEU A 9 3.29 14.24 8.09
C LEU A 9 2.36 14.12 6.88
N LYS A 10 1.42 15.06 6.72
CA LYS A 10 0.49 15.03 5.57
C LYS A 10 1.21 15.10 4.24
N MET A 11 2.27 15.87 4.13
CA MET A 11 3.06 15.94 2.89
C MET A 11 3.76 14.62 2.58
N ALA A 12 4.37 13.98 3.58
CA ALA A 12 5.01 12.69 3.40
C ALA A 12 4.00 11.58 2.98
N TYR A 13 2.82 11.57 3.58
CA TYR A 13 1.76 10.63 3.20
C TYR A 13 1.16 10.89 1.81
N ILE A 14 1.16 12.13 1.33
CA ILE A 14 0.73 12.45 -0.04
C ILE A 14 1.65 11.78 -1.07
N GLU A 15 2.95 11.80 -0.86
CA GLU A 15 3.93 11.15 -1.75
C GLU A 15 3.68 9.63 -1.82
N ILE A 16 3.48 8.99 -0.68
CA ILE A 16 3.18 7.56 -0.59
C ILE A 16 1.84 7.24 -1.26
N ALA A 17 0.81 8.07 -1.05
CA ALA A 17 -0.49 7.89 -1.69
C ALA A 17 -0.43 8.03 -3.22
N MET A 18 0.35 8.99 -3.72
CA MET A 18 0.58 9.16 -5.16
C MET A 18 1.33 7.96 -5.76
N LEU A 19 2.34 7.46 -5.06
CA LEU A 19 3.09 6.27 -5.46
C LEU A 19 2.16 5.05 -5.52
N PHE A 20 1.35 4.83 -4.49
CA PHE A 20 0.38 3.74 -4.44
C PHE A 20 -0.65 3.82 -5.58
N ALA A 21 -1.12 5.01 -5.93
CA ALA A 21 -2.01 5.21 -7.07
C ALA A 21 -1.34 4.84 -8.39
N PHE A 22 -0.07 5.23 -8.57
CA PHE A 22 0.72 4.90 -9.75
C PHE A 22 0.98 3.39 -9.86
N GLU A 23 1.38 2.76 -8.78
CA GLU A 23 1.61 1.31 -8.71
C GLU A 23 0.32 0.53 -8.98
N SER A 24 -0.80 0.96 -8.40
CA SER A 24 -2.11 0.35 -8.62
C SER A 24 -2.53 0.42 -10.08
N TYR A 25 -2.27 1.54 -10.75
CA TYR A 25 -2.51 1.68 -12.20
C TYR A 25 -1.65 0.70 -13.00
N PHE A 26 -0.37 0.60 -12.67
CA PHE A 26 0.56 -0.29 -13.37
C PHE A 26 0.17 -1.76 -13.20
N PHE A 27 -0.22 -2.15 -11.99
CA PHE A 27 -0.71 -3.50 -11.71
C PHE A 27 -2.07 -3.79 -12.36
N ALA A 28 -2.96 -2.79 -12.42
CA ALA A 28 -4.22 -2.92 -13.16
C ALA A 28 -3.98 -3.19 -14.64
N LYS A 29 -3.04 -2.48 -15.25
CA LYS A 29 -2.63 -2.69 -16.64
C LYS A 29 -2.09 -4.10 -16.89
N SER A 30 -1.42 -4.70 -15.91
CA SER A 30 -0.90 -6.06 -15.99
C SER A 30 -1.97 -7.15 -15.79
N GLY A 31 -3.24 -6.78 -15.56
CA GLY A 31 -4.34 -7.72 -15.37
C GLY A 31 -4.32 -8.49 -14.04
N ILE A 32 -3.57 -8.00 -13.05
CA ILE A 32 -3.37 -8.67 -11.76
C ILE A 32 -4.68 -8.76 -10.97
N PHE A 33 -5.56 -7.76 -11.10
CA PHE A 33 -6.86 -7.75 -10.42
C PHE A 33 -7.88 -8.78 -10.92
N LYS A 34 -7.56 -9.53 -11.95
CA LYS A 34 -8.40 -10.65 -12.43
C LYS A 34 -8.34 -11.86 -11.51
N SER A 35 -7.31 -12.01 -10.68
CA SER A 35 -7.14 -13.11 -9.74
C SER A 35 -6.84 -12.59 -8.32
N PRO A 36 -7.56 -13.07 -7.27
CA PRO A 36 -7.32 -12.64 -5.90
C PRO A 36 -5.92 -13.02 -5.39
N ILE A 37 -5.39 -14.16 -5.83
CA ILE A 37 -4.04 -14.62 -5.46
C ILE A 37 -2.97 -13.69 -6.03
N LYS A 38 -3.08 -13.34 -7.32
CA LYS A 38 -2.16 -12.40 -7.97
C LYS A 38 -2.24 -11.01 -7.36
N SER A 39 -3.45 -10.56 -7.02
CA SER A 39 -3.66 -9.28 -6.31
C SER A 39 -3.00 -9.28 -4.93
N GLY A 40 -3.10 -10.36 -4.18
CA GLY A 40 -2.43 -10.52 -2.88
C GLY A 40 -0.90 -10.46 -3.00
N LEU A 41 -0.32 -11.17 -3.97
CA LEU A 41 1.12 -11.15 -4.24
C LEU A 41 1.60 -9.74 -4.68
N ALA A 42 0.83 -9.06 -5.52
CA ALA A 42 1.12 -7.68 -5.89
C ALA A 42 1.08 -6.76 -4.68
N GLY A 43 0.12 -6.95 -3.76
CA GLY A 43 0.05 -6.22 -2.50
C GLY A 43 1.32 -6.36 -1.65
N ILE A 44 1.93 -7.54 -1.61
CA ILE A 44 3.21 -7.76 -0.91
C ILE A 44 4.34 -6.96 -1.57
N LEU A 45 4.43 -6.97 -2.90
CA LEU A 45 5.45 -6.21 -3.63
C LEU A 45 5.30 -4.69 -3.38
N VAL A 46 4.07 -4.17 -3.46
CA VAL A 46 3.77 -2.77 -3.17
C VAL A 46 4.16 -2.43 -1.73
N ALA A 47 3.81 -3.29 -0.77
CA ALA A 47 4.15 -3.07 0.64
C ALA A 47 5.66 -2.96 0.88
N ILE A 48 6.48 -3.75 0.20
CA ILE A 48 7.95 -3.69 0.31
C ILE A 48 8.46 -2.35 -0.25
N ILE A 49 7.93 -1.89 -1.38
CA ILE A 49 8.33 -0.63 -2.00
C ILE A 49 7.92 0.55 -1.09
N ASP A 50 6.67 0.57 -0.66
CA ASP A 50 6.13 1.63 0.21
C ASP A 50 6.87 1.68 1.55
N ALA A 51 7.11 0.53 2.18
CA ALA A 51 7.87 0.45 3.43
C ALA A 51 9.30 1.00 3.27
N THR A 52 9.98 0.65 2.18
CA THR A 52 11.34 1.13 1.92
C THR A 52 11.39 2.66 1.81
N LEU A 53 10.37 3.28 1.23
CA LEU A 53 10.27 4.73 1.10
C LEU A 53 9.76 5.42 2.37
N ALA A 54 8.86 4.76 3.11
CA ALA A 54 8.29 5.29 4.35
C ALA A 54 9.29 5.28 5.52
N VAL A 55 10.15 4.26 5.60
CA VAL A 55 11.09 4.06 6.73
C VAL A 55 11.99 5.27 7.01
N PRO A 56 12.66 5.88 6.03
CA PRO A 56 13.48 7.07 6.30
C PRO A 56 12.66 8.21 6.92
N THR A 57 11.47 8.45 6.39
CA THR A 57 10.57 9.50 6.88
C THR A 57 10.09 9.21 8.30
N THR A 58 9.61 8.00 8.54
CA THR A 58 9.11 7.57 9.86
C THR A 58 10.22 7.51 10.90
N ALA A 59 11.37 6.95 10.56
CA ALA A 59 12.48 6.81 11.50
C ALA A 59 13.12 8.16 11.86
N PHE A 60 13.40 9.01 10.86
CA PHE A 60 14.12 10.27 11.09
C PHE A 60 13.22 11.41 11.57
N LEU A 61 11.97 11.50 11.09
CA LEU A 61 11.06 12.58 11.48
C LEU A 61 10.26 12.25 12.73
N LEU A 62 9.92 11.00 12.95
CA LEU A 62 8.99 10.55 14.01
C LEU A 62 9.65 9.62 15.04
N GLY A 63 10.94 9.31 14.90
CA GLY A 63 11.62 8.37 15.78
C GLY A 63 11.04 6.96 15.76
N GLY A 64 10.35 6.58 14.66
CA GLY A 64 9.68 5.29 14.51
C GLY A 64 8.26 5.22 15.06
N PHE A 65 7.75 6.29 15.67
CA PHE A 65 6.43 6.29 16.32
C PHE A 65 5.41 7.11 15.54
N VAL A 66 4.46 6.44 14.91
CA VAL A 66 3.38 7.06 14.10
C VAL A 66 2.02 7.11 14.81
N GLY A 67 1.95 6.69 16.07
CA GLY A 67 0.71 6.70 16.85
C GLY A 67 -0.31 5.62 16.43
N THR A 68 0.12 4.60 15.72
CA THR A 68 -0.69 3.46 15.28
C THR A 68 -0.24 2.16 15.95
N GLY A 69 -0.90 1.03 15.66
CA GLY A 69 -0.47 -0.29 16.13
C GLY A 69 0.97 -0.66 15.74
N ALA A 70 1.48 -0.11 14.64
CA ALA A 70 2.87 -0.25 14.23
C ALA A 70 3.86 0.26 15.29
N SER A 71 3.51 1.33 16.00
CA SER A 71 4.34 1.88 17.09
C SER A 71 4.56 0.89 18.25
N ALA A 72 3.60 0.00 18.50
CA ALA A 72 3.76 -1.04 19.51
C ALA A 72 4.83 -2.08 19.10
N ILE A 73 4.90 -2.41 17.82
CA ILE A 73 5.93 -3.30 17.27
C ILE A 73 7.30 -2.64 17.38
N VAL A 74 7.43 -1.37 17.03
CA VAL A 74 8.68 -0.60 17.18
C VAL A 74 9.13 -0.58 18.65
N ALA A 75 8.23 -0.27 19.59
CA ALA A 75 8.53 -0.23 21.02
C ALA A 75 9.00 -1.60 21.53
N ALA A 76 8.34 -2.69 21.13
CA ALA A 76 8.73 -4.05 21.50
C ALA A 76 10.12 -4.42 20.98
N LEU A 77 10.42 -4.11 19.71
CA LEU A 77 11.73 -4.39 19.11
C LEU A 77 12.85 -3.54 19.73
N MET A 78 12.57 -2.26 20.02
CA MET A 78 13.54 -1.39 20.71
C MET A 78 13.81 -1.86 22.13
N SER A 79 12.81 -2.34 22.86
CA SER A 79 13.02 -2.93 24.19
C SER A 79 13.83 -4.23 24.14
N ALA A 80 13.82 -4.94 23.02
CA ALA A 80 14.67 -6.11 22.76
C ALA A 80 16.11 -5.75 22.33
N GLY A 81 16.45 -4.46 22.28
CA GLY A 81 17.81 -3.98 21.97
C GLY A 81 18.03 -3.62 20.48
N TRP A 82 16.97 -3.55 19.68
CA TRP A 82 17.07 -3.16 18.28
C TRP A 82 17.21 -1.63 18.13
N GLY A 83 17.95 -1.20 17.12
CA GLY A 83 18.01 0.23 16.75
C GLY A 83 16.68 0.72 16.15
N VAL A 84 16.47 2.03 16.15
CA VAL A 84 15.25 2.67 15.60
C VAL A 84 15.01 2.29 14.14
N LEU A 85 16.02 2.37 13.29
CA LEU A 85 15.91 2.08 11.85
C LEU A 85 15.43 0.64 11.57
N PRO A 86 16.11 -0.42 12.08
CA PRO A 86 15.66 -1.79 11.82
C PRO A 86 14.32 -2.11 12.48
N ALA A 87 14.03 -1.58 13.66
CA ALA A 87 12.74 -1.75 14.32
C ALA A 87 11.60 -1.12 13.51
N THR A 88 11.80 0.10 13.01
CA THR A 88 10.84 0.78 12.13
C THR A 88 10.66 0.04 10.81
N PHE A 89 11.74 -0.44 10.21
CA PHE A 89 11.67 -1.19 8.94
C PHE A 89 10.82 -2.46 9.07
N VAL A 90 11.04 -3.26 10.09
CA VAL A 90 10.24 -4.47 10.34
C VAL A 90 8.77 -4.13 10.62
N SER A 91 8.53 -3.10 11.43
CA SER A 91 7.18 -2.65 11.75
C SER A 91 6.42 -2.15 10.51
N GLU A 92 7.06 -1.35 9.67
CA GLU A 92 6.46 -0.84 8.42
C GLU A 92 6.18 -1.98 7.44
N ILE A 93 7.12 -2.90 7.22
CA ILE A 93 6.88 -4.06 6.34
C ILE A 93 5.67 -4.87 6.80
N VAL A 94 5.57 -5.16 8.09
CA VAL A 94 4.46 -5.95 8.63
C VAL A 94 3.13 -5.22 8.47
N SER A 95 3.09 -3.94 8.85
CA SER A 95 1.87 -3.13 8.77
C SER A 95 1.43 -2.88 7.33
N GLU A 96 2.36 -2.48 6.46
CA GLU A 96 2.09 -2.21 5.04
C GLU A 96 1.69 -3.48 4.29
N THR A 97 2.31 -4.63 4.60
CA THR A 97 1.94 -5.90 3.97
C THR A 97 0.50 -6.27 4.28
N ILE A 98 0.09 -6.18 5.54
CA ILE A 98 -1.29 -6.48 5.94
C ILE A 98 -2.25 -5.52 5.25
N ASP A 99 -1.99 -4.22 5.30
CA ASP A 99 -2.84 -3.20 4.71
C ASP A 99 -2.97 -3.36 3.19
N LYS A 100 -1.86 -3.46 2.47
CA LYS A 100 -1.85 -3.57 1.01
C LYS A 100 -2.45 -4.87 0.50
N VAL A 101 -2.17 -6.01 1.15
CA VAL A 101 -2.76 -7.29 0.77
C VAL A 101 -4.28 -7.26 0.95
N VAL A 102 -4.76 -6.74 2.08
CA VAL A 102 -6.20 -6.60 2.34
C VAL A 102 -6.85 -5.67 1.32
N CYS A 103 -6.27 -4.48 1.09
CA CYS A 103 -6.78 -3.52 0.11
C CYS A 103 -6.83 -4.11 -1.30
N MET A 104 -5.77 -4.75 -1.77
CA MET A 104 -5.69 -5.33 -3.11
C MET A 104 -6.69 -6.48 -3.30
N VAL A 105 -6.89 -7.31 -2.30
CA VAL A 105 -7.88 -8.40 -2.33
C VAL A 105 -9.30 -7.84 -2.34
N ILE A 106 -9.59 -6.83 -1.52
CA ILE A 106 -10.92 -6.17 -1.50
C ILE A 106 -11.20 -5.54 -2.86
N VAL A 107 -10.27 -4.80 -3.43
CA VAL A 107 -10.41 -4.20 -4.78
C VAL A 107 -10.67 -5.29 -5.82
N CYS A 108 -9.96 -6.40 -5.78
CA CYS A 108 -10.17 -7.53 -6.68
C CYS A 108 -11.59 -8.10 -6.55
N ILE A 109 -12.06 -8.31 -5.31
CA ILE A 109 -13.41 -8.83 -5.05
C ILE A 109 -14.48 -7.86 -5.57
N VAL A 110 -14.33 -6.57 -5.28
CA VAL A 110 -15.27 -5.53 -5.74
C VAL A 110 -15.31 -5.46 -7.25
N LEU A 111 -14.15 -5.45 -7.94
CA LEU A 111 -14.09 -5.42 -9.39
C LEU A 111 -14.72 -6.66 -10.04
N ASN A 112 -14.56 -7.84 -9.43
CA ASN A 112 -15.18 -9.06 -9.92
C ASN A 112 -16.70 -9.11 -9.64
N ALA A 113 -17.17 -8.44 -8.59
CA ALA A 113 -18.60 -8.33 -8.28
C ALA A 113 -19.34 -7.33 -9.18
N VAL A 114 -18.64 -6.37 -9.77
CA VAL A 114 -19.24 -5.38 -10.71
C VAL A 114 -19.57 -6.07 -12.03
N PRO A 115 -20.83 -5.96 -12.54
CA PRO A 115 -21.21 -6.52 -13.84
C PRO A 115 -20.38 -5.93 -14.99
N ASP A 116 -20.05 -6.76 -15.97
CA ASP A 116 -19.22 -6.34 -17.12
C ASP A 116 -19.84 -5.18 -17.91
N ARG A 117 -21.18 -5.09 -17.93
CA ARG A 117 -21.90 -3.95 -18.54
C ARG A 117 -21.53 -2.59 -17.93
N LEU A 118 -21.17 -2.57 -16.64
CA LEU A 118 -20.71 -1.35 -15.96
C LEU A 118 -19.22 -1.15 -16.14
N LYS A 119 -18.44 -2.22 -16.17
CA LYS A 119 -16.98 -2.16 -16.39
C LYS A 119 -16.63 -1.55 -17.75
N VAL A 120 -17.39 -1.87 -18.79
CA VAL A 120 -17.20 -1.32 -20.15
C VAL A 120 -17.27 0.22 -20.18
N LYS A 121 -18.01 0.83 -19.24
CA LYS A 121 -18.12 2.30 -19.12
C LYS A 121 -16.92 2.96 -18.43
N LEU A 122 -16.03 2.15 -17.84
CA LEU A 122 -14.86 2.67 -17.14
C LEU A 122 -13.73 2.97 -18.13
N PRO A 123 -12.97 4.05 -17.93
CA PRO A 123 -11.72 4.24 -18.64
C PRO A 123 -10.81 3.02 -18.37
N ASN A 124 -10.18 2.50 -19.42
CA ASN A 124 -9.34 1.31 -19.33
C ASN A 124 -10.06 -0.01 -18.97
N ALA A 125 -11.32 -0.16 -19.34
CA ALA A 125 -12.13 -1.37 -19.16
C ALA A 125 -11.40 -2.67 -19.56
N LYS A 126 -10.57 -2.61 -20.62
CA LYS A 126 -9.73 -3.71 -21.10
C LYS A 126 -8.80 -4.34 -20.06
N PHE A 127 -8.47 -3.64 -18.97
CA PHE A 127 -7.63 -4.20 -17.90
C PHE A 127 -8.38 -5.15 -16.97
N PHE A 128 -9.70 -5.13 -17.01
CA PHE A 128 -10.57 -5.84 -16.08
C PHE A 128 -11.48 -6.87 -16.78
N ILE A 129 -11.55 -6.87 -18.10
CA ILE A 129 -12.43 -7.73 -18.90
C ILE A 129 -11.59 -8.46 -19.96
N ASP A 130 -11.69 -9.80 -19.97
CA ASP A 130 -10.89 -10.62 -20.87
C ASP A 130 -11.38 -10.59 -22.35
N ASN A 131 -12.64 -10.22 -22.59
CA ASN A 131 -13.29 -10.38 -23.91
C ASN A 131 -13.38 -9.09 -24.74
N LEU A 132 -12.72 -7.99 -24.34
CA LEU A 132 -12.74 -6.74 -25.10
C LEU A 132 -11.71 -6.68 -26.24
N GLU A 133 -10.89 -7.71 -26.42
CA GLU A 133 -9.89 -7.77 -27.50
C GLU A 133 -10.40 -8.43 -28.79
N GLN A 134 -11.71 -8.76 -28.89
CA GLN A 134 -12.26 -9.49 -30.05
C GLN A 134 -13.19 -8.66 -30.94
N ASP A 135 -13.26 -7.33 -30.75
CA ASP A 135 -14.03 -6.45 -31.67
C ASP A 135 -13.14 -5.36 -32.27
#